data_c665bdd9bd54c3a4ef16aa70c4b31d5b
#
_entry.id   c665bdd9bd54c3a4ef16aa70c4b31d5b
#
_cell.length_a   1.000
_cell.length_b   1.000
_cell.length_c   1.000
_cell.angle_alpha   90.00
_cell.angle_beta   90.00
_cell.angle_gamma   90.00
#
_symmetry.space_group_name_H-M   'P 1'
#
loop_
_entity.id
_entity.type
_entity.pdbx_description
1 polymer ?
#
loop_
_entity_poly.entity_id
_entity_poly.type
_entity_poly.pdbx_seq_one_letter_code
_entity_poly.pdbx_strand_id
1 'polypeptide(L)'
;EKAIIEEIVGDELFRLSDYRIIHELVNLITSGEIGQEKVTQYIKQRENKYWYGNVEDLYQSLEFGAEIIAMVSQYATTSYNSFNEGVEHYASVTFEIDQAYRKFIWYYRKSGQNKILAQLAEKIEKVYSNDWLLSYSNKWQSVIDHLSIWPNEFRTSQQKFFNTYVKPYLDKGQRLFVIISDAFRYECGVELSRRLQSENRYESSIQHLVSCLPSYTQLGMASLLPHKELSIQEKSDTILVDGVSSSGLQARAKILAANSGARATAVNAEDFMKMNSATEGRDFVKQYDLIYIYHNRIDKTGDDKTSEERVFEAVEDELLFLMDLMKKIANMNGNNMIITSDHGFQYQ
;
A
#
# COMPACT_ATOMS: atom_id res chain seq x y z
N GLU A 1 -17.82 17.21 -29.19
CA GLU A 1 -17.65 17.10 -27.72
C GLU A 1 -16.35 17.75 -27.26
N LYS A 2 -15.16 17.45 -27.87
CA LYS A 2 -13.91 18.17 -27.55
C LYS A 2 -14.00 19.67 -27.68
N ALA A 3 -14.66 20.15 -28.73
CA ALA A 3 -14.87 21.58 -28.97
C ALA A 3 -15.67 22.26 -27.84
N ILE A 4 -16.63 21.53 -27.24
CA ILE A 4 -17.42 22.05 -26.12
C ILE A 4 -16.54 22.27 -24.88
N ILE A 5 -15.62 21.33 -24.56
CA ILE A 5 -14.72 21.51 -23.43
C ILE A 5 -13.80 22.71 -23.64
N GLU A 6 -13.22 22.86 -24.84
CA GLU A 6 -12.32 23.98 -25.17
C GLU A 6 -13.00 25.34 -25.04
N GLU A 7 -14.30 25.41 -25.32
CA GLU A 7 -15.08 26.64 -25.15
C GLU A 7 -15.33 27.01 -23.69
N ILE A 8 -15.54 26.02 -22.81
CA ILE A 8 -16.00 26.28 -21.44
C ILE A 8 -14.93 26.01 -20.35
N VAL A 9 -13.79 25.42 -20.70
CA VAL A 9 -12.74 25.07 -19.72
C VAL A 9 -12.18 26.32 -19.00
N GLY A 10 -12.22 27.48 -19.66
CA GLY A 10 -11.82 28.76 -19.10
C GLY A 10 -12.90 29.46 -18.25
N ASP A 11 -14.14 28.97 -18.24
CA ASP A 11 -15.24 29.65 -17.56
C ASP A 11 -15.06 29.61 -16.03
N GLU A 12 -15.25 30.75 -15.38
CA GLU A 12 -15.10 30.91 -13.92
C GLU A 12 -16.43 31.20 -13.22
N LEU A 13 -17.46 31.56 -13.98
CA LEU A 13 -18.71 32.13 -13.43
C LEU A 13 -19.69 31.05 -13.01
N PHE A 14 -19.79 29.97 -13.78
CA PHE A 14 -20.86 29.01 -13.61
C PHE A 14 -20.38 27.67 -13.06
N ARG A 15 -20.91 27.25 -11.90
CA ARG A 15 -20.70 25.92 -11.33
C ARG A 15 -21.06 24.79 -12.31
N LEU A 16 -22.07 25.01 -13.14
CA LEU A 16 -22.53 24.01 -14.11
C LEU A 16 -21.48 23.72 -15.20
N SER A 17 -20.52 24.62 -15.43
CA SER A 17 -19.43 24.41 -16.39
C SER A 17 -18.57 23.20 -15.99
N ASP A 18 -18.26 23.05 -14.70
CA ASP A 18 -17.51 21.89 -14.22
C ASP A 18 -18.28 20.59 -14.42
N TYR A 19 -19.56 20.53 -14.07
CA TYR A 19 -20.37 19.34 -14.32
C TYR A 19 -20.48 18.99 -15.80
N ARG A 20 -20.55 20.00 -16.69
CA ARG A 20 -20.56 19.79 -18.14
C ARG A 20 -19.22 19.22 -18.63
N ILE A 21 -18.09 19.81 -18.18
CA ILE A 21 -16.74 19.33 -18.50
C ILE A 21 -16.56 17.90 -18.03
N ILE A 22 -16.94 17.58 -16.77
CA ILE A 22 -16.84 16.24 -16.20
C ILE A 22 -17.64 15.23 -17.03
N HIS A 23 -18.89 15.56 -17.39
CA HIS A 23 -19.72 14.68 -18.20
C HIS A 23 -19.11 14.41 -19.57
N GLU A 24 -18.60 15.45 -20.26
CA GLU A 24 -17.96 15.28 -21.56
C GLU A 24 -16.63 14.47 -21.44
N LEU A 25 -15.85 14.69 -20.37
CA LEU A 25 -14.64 13.91 -20.13
C LEU A 25 -14.96 12.44 -19.85
N VAL A 26 -16.01 12.13 -19.09
CA VAL A 26 -16.48 10.74 -18.91
C VAL A 26 -16.74 10.07 -20.25
N ASN A 27 -17.48 10.74 -21.14
CA ASN A 27 -17.81 10.20 -22.46
C ASN A 27 -16.55 9.97 -23.32
N LEU A 28 -15.67 10.95 -23.38
CA LEU A 28 -14.44 10.90 -24.18
C LEU A 28 -13.45 9.82 -23.67
N ILE A 29 -13.31 9.71 -22.35
CA ILE A 29 -12.45 8.67 -21.75
C ILE A 29 -13.05 7.28 -22.00
N THR A 30 -14.36 7.12 -21.81
CA THR A 30 -15.04 5.83 -21.98
C THR A 30 -15.02 5.37 -23.43
N SER A 31 -15.20 6.27 -24.39
CA SER A 31 -15.12 5.97 -25.83
C SER A 31 -13.69 5.80 -26.35
N GLY A 32 -12.67 6.20 -25.56
CA GLY A 32 -11.26 6.17 -26.00
C GLY A 32 -10.86 7.30 -26.95
N GLU A 33 -11.66 8.36 -27.02
CA GLU A 33 -11.41 9.51 -27.90
C GLU A 33 -10.42 10.53 -27.33
N ILE A 34 -10.07 10.41 -26.05
CA ILE A 34 -9.13 11.30 -25.35
C ILE A 34 -8.07 10.48 -24.60
N GLY A 35 -6.81 10.89 -24.69
CA GLY A 35 -5.71 10.30 -23.92
C GLY A 35 -5.52 10.97 -22.55
N GLN A 36 -4.82 10.28 -21.64
CA GLN A 36 -4.52 10.74 -20.28
C GLN A 36 -3.91 12.15 -20.24
N GLU A 37 -2.91 12.43 -21.05
CA GLU A 37 -2.23 13.75 -21.06
C GLU A 37 -3.20 14.92 -21.27
N LYS A 38 -4.17 14.73 -22.17
CA LYS A 38 -5.16 15.77 -22.47
C LYS A 38 -6.18 15.91 -21.34
N VAL A 39 -6.57 14.80 -20.69
CA VAL A 39 -7.42 14.82 -19.49
C VAL A 39 -6.73 15.63 -18.39
N THR A 40 -5.49 15.28 -18.05
CA THR A 40 -4.69 16.01 -17.06
C THR A 40 -4.53 17.49 -17.42
N GLN A 41 -4.34 17.82 -18.70
CA GLN A 41 -4.27 19.22 -19.14
C GLN A 41 -5.56 19.99 -18.84
N TYR A 42 -6.73 19.42 -19.12
CA TYR A 42 -8.01 20.05 -18.83
C TYR A 42 -8.24 20.20 -17.32
N ILE A 43 -7.92 19.19 -16.53
CA ILE A 43 -8.04 19.23 -15.06
C ILE A 43 -7.17 20.37 -14.49
N LYS A 44 -5.90 20.45 -14.90
CA LYS A 44 -4.99 21.53 -14.47
C LYS A 44 -5.50 22.94 -14.80
N GLN A 45 -6.20 23.11 -15.91
CA GLN A 45 -6.83 24.39 -16.23
C GLN A 45 -7.99 24.72 -15.29
N ARG A 46 -8.62 23.71 -14.67
CA ARG A 46 -9.72 23.88 -13.70
C ARG A 46 -9.26 24.06 -12.26
N GLU A 47 -8.10 23.51 -11.86
CA GLU A 47 -7.59 23.50 -10.48
C GLU A 47 -7.62 24.88 -9.79
N ASN A 48 -7.35 25.95 -10.55
CA ASN A 48 -7.33 27.30 -10.02
C ASN A 48 -8.67 28.04 -10.14
N LYS A 49 -9.75 27.36 -10.56
CA LYS A 49 -11.07 27.96 -10.72
C LYS A 49 -11.90 27.88 -9.44
N TYR A 50 -12.75 28.87 -9.23
CA TYR A 50 -13.51 29.05 -7.98
C TYR A 50 -14.31 27.80 -7.56
N TRP A 51 -14.91 27.10 -8.51
CA TRP A 51 -15.79 25.96 -8.23
C TRP A 51 -15.08 24.61 -8.17
N TYR A 52 -13.78 24.55 -8.48
CA TYR A 52 -13.01 23.29 -8.53
C TYR A 52 -13.11 22.49 -7.23
N GLY A 53 -12.90 23.11 -6.08
CA GLY A 53 -12.94 22.41 -4.78
C GLY A 53 -14.26 21.71 -4.47
N ASN A 54 -15.37 22.11 -5.12
CA ASN A 54 -16.67 21.42 -4.95
C ASN A 54 -16.79 20.14 -5.76
N VAL A 55 -15.91 19.90 -6.71
CA VAL A 55 -15.94 18.79 -7.67
C VAL A 55 -14.56 18.12 -7.83
N GLU A 56 -13.63 18.44 -6.96
CA GLU A 56 -12.26 17.94 -6.98
C GLU A 56 -12.23 16.40 -7.02
N ASP A 57 -13.01 15.74 -6.17
CA ASP A 57 -13.07 14.27 -6.12
C ASP A 57 -13.56 13.67 -7.46
N LEU A 58 -14.42 14.37 -8.20
CA LEU A 58 -14.84 13.97 -9.54
C LEU A 58 -13.69 14.08 -10.55
N TYR A 59 -12.95 15.19 -10.52
CA TYR A 59 -11.78 15.39 -11.40
C TYR A 59 -10.66 14.39 -11.09
N GLN A 60 -10.40 14.12 -9.82
CA GLN A 60 -9.43 13.09 -9.41
C GLN A 60 -9.85 11.70 -9.92
N SER A 61 -11.12 11.36 -9.87
CA SER A 61 -11.62 10.10 -10.45
C SER A 61 -11.38 10.03 -11.97
N LEU A 62 -11.57 11.13 -12.69
CA LEU A 62 -11.29 11.19 -14.14
C LEU A 62 -9.81 11.00 -14.44
N GLU A 63 -8.94 11.64 -13.67
CA GLU A 63 -7.48 11.56 -13.82
C GLU A 63 -6.97 10.14 -13.62
N PHE A 64 -7.30 9.51 -12.49
CA PHE A 64 -6.91 8.13 -12.22
C PHE A 64 -7.57 7.13 -13.19
N GLY A 65 -8.82 7.36 -13.59
CA GLY A 65 -9.47 6.53 -14.60
C GLY A 65 -8.76 6.57 -15.96
N ALA A 66 -8.36 7.74 -16.42
CA ALA A 66 -7.59 7.89 -17.65
C ALA A 66 -6.19 7.28 -17.55
N GLU A 67 -5.55 7.41 -16.38
CA GLU A 67 -4.25 6.82 -16.07
C GLU A 67 -4.29 5.28 -16.16
N ILE A 68 -5.28 4.63 -15.52
CA ILE A 68 -5.46 3.18 -15.57
C ILE A 68 -5.60 2.71 -17.02
N ILE A 69 -6.46 3.33 -17.81
CA ILE A 69 -6.67 2.95 -19.21
C ILE A 69 -5.37 3.07 -20.01
N ALA A 70 -4.62 4.15 -19.85
CA ALA A 70 -3.36 4.37 -20.54
C ALA A 70 -2.31 3.32 -20.16
N MET A 71 -2.11 3.10 -18.86
CA MET A 71 -1.11 2.14 -18.37
C MET A 71 -1.47 0.71 -18.73
N VAL A 72 -2.72 0.29 -18.58
CA VAL A 72 -3.15 -1.06 -18.95
C VAL A 72 -2.96 -1.27 -20.46
N SER A 73 -3.32 -0.30 -21.30
CA SER A 73 -3.07 -0.36 -22.75
C SER A 73 -1.57 -0.55 -23.06
N GLN A 74 -0.69 0.09 -22.29
CA GLN A 74 0.76 0.00 -22.49
C GLN A 74 1.33 -1.34 -22.01
N TYR A 75 0.89 -1.86 -20.86
CA TYR A 75 1.56 -2.96 -20.16
C TYR A 75 0.80 -4.30 -20.19
N ALA A 76 -0.47 -4.34 -20.62
CA ALA A 76 -1.26 -5.58 -20.63
C ALA A 76 -0.66 -6.72 -21.47
N THR A 77 0.18 -6.39 -22.47
CA THR A 77 0.85 -7.39 -23.34
C THR A 77 2.26 -7.77 -22.87
N THR A 78 2.80 -7.12 -21.83
CA THR A 78 4.14 -7.41 -21.30
C THR A 78 4.20 -8.85 -20.79
N SER A 79 5.30 -9.56 -21.13
CA SER A 79 5.62 -10.90 -20.63
C SER A 79 6.99 -10.88 -19.96
N TYR A 80 7.23 -11.83 -19.07
CA TYR A 80 8.47 -11.92 -18.29
C TYR A 80 9.17 -13.25 -18.56
N ASN A 81 10.50 -13.20 -18.68
CA ASN A 81 11.33 -14.38 -18.88
C ASN A 81 11.78 -15.02 -17.57
N SER A 82 11.66 -14.30 -16.46
CA SER A 82 12.04 -14.78 -15.14
C SER A 82 11.19 -14.15 -14.02
N PHE A 83 11.16 -14.81 -12.86
CA PHE A 83 10.55 -14.33 -11.65
C PHE A 83 11.09 -12.94 -11.25
N ASN A 84 12.41 -12.77 -11.26
CA ASN A 84 13.05 -11.52 -10.86
C ASN A 84 12.68 -10.37 -11.80
N GLU A 85 12.66 -10.60 -13.11
CA GLU A 85 12.26 -9.60 -14.10
C GLU A 85 10.84 -9.11 -13.82
N GLY A 86 9.90 -10.02 -13.53
CA GLY A 86 8.52 -9.68 -13.22
C GLY A 86 8.39 -8.89 -11.91
N VAL A 87 9.09 -9.31 -10.85
CA VAL A 87 9.10 -8.60 -9.56
C VAL A 87 9.67 -7.20 -9.69
N GLU A 88 10.81 -7.05 -10.35
CA GLU A 88 11.45 -5.75 -10.58
C GLU A 88 10.58 -4.82 -11.44
N HIS A 89 9.95 -5.37 -12.48
CA HIS A 89 9.04 -4.58 -13.31
C HIS A 89 7.79 -4.15 -12.55
N TYR A 90 7.22 -5.04 -11.72
CA TYR A 90 6.11 -4.64 -10.83
C TYR A 90 6.55 -3.54 -9.88
N ALA A 91 7.67 -3.73 -9.19
CA ALA A 91 8.16 -2.79 -8.18
C ALA A 91 8.61 -1.43 -8.76
N SER A 92 8.99 -1.37 -10.03
CA SER A 92 9.45 -0.13 -10.67
C SER A 92 8.39 0.60 -11.47
N VAL A 93 7.38 -0.12 -11.99
CA VAL A 93 6.44 0.44 -12.98
C VAL A 93 4.99 0.07 -12.69
N THR A 94 4.66 -1.22 -12.76
CA THR A 94 3.24 -1.62 -12.87
C THR A 94 2.47 -1.62 -11.54
N PHE A 95 3.13 -1.43 -10.40
CA PHE A 95 2.45 -1.14 -9.13
C PHE A 95 1.58 0.13 -9.21
N GLU A 96 1.89 1.05 -10.12
CA GLU A 96 1.13 2.28 -10.33
C GLU A 96 -0.28 2.01 -10.87
N ILE A 97 -0.49 0.90 -11.59
CA ILE A 97 -1.85 0.48 -12.03
C ILE A 97 -2.73 0.15 -10.82
N ASP A 98 -2.20 -0.61 -9.87
CA ASP A 98 -2.90 -0.95 -8.64
C ASP A 98 -3.16 0.30 -7.78
N GLN A 99 -2.17 1.20 -7.69
CA GLN A 99 -2.29 2.46 -6.98
C GLN A 99 -3.36 3.36 -7.61
N ALA A 100 -3.35 3.51 -8.94
CA ALA A 100 -4.32 4.30 -9.67
C ALA A 100 -5.75 3.73 -9.50
N TYR A 101 -5.90 2.37 -9.54
CA TYR A 101 -7.19 1.73 -9.30
C TYR A 101 -7.71 1.99 -7.89
N ARG A 102 -6.87 1.84 -6.86
CA ARG A 102 -7.23 2.17 -5.49
C ARG A 102 -7.67 3.63 -5.34
N LYS A 103 -6.90 4.56 -5.91
CA LYS A 103 -7.22 6.00 -5.89
C LYS A 103 -8.52 6.31 -6.65
N PHE A 104 -8.71 5.70 -7.81
CA PHE A 104 -9.95 5.85 -8.58
C PHE A 104 -11.17 5.46 -7.73
N ILE A 105 -11.18 4.26 -7.13
CA ILE A 105 -12.30 3.78 -6.33
C ILE A 105 -12.52 4.67 -5.11
N TRP A 106 -11.45 5.11 -4.44
CA TRP A 106 -11.56 5.99 -3.29
C TRP A 106 -12.21 7.33 -3.64
N TYR A 107 -11.73 8.03 -4.67
CA TYR A 107 -12.31 9.31 -5.11
C TYR A 107 -13.72 9.14 -5.68
N TYR A 108 -13.96 8.09 -6.44
CA TYR A 108 -15.29 7.74 -6.94
C TYR A 108 -16.32 7.66 -5.80
N ARG A 109 -16.00 6.95 -4.73
CA ARG A 109 -16.87 6.81 -3.55
C ARG A 109 -16.99 8.12 -2.78
N LYS A 110 -15.88 8.77 -2.53
CA LYS A 110 -15.81 10.04 -1.80
C LYS A 110 -16.61 11.15 -2.47
N SER A 111 -16.66 11.16 -3.80
CA SER A 111 -17.44 12.15 -4.57
C SER A 111 -18.95 12.11 -4.28
N GLY A 112 -19.47 10.93 -3.87
CA GLY A 112 -20.91 10.69 -3.67
C GLY A 112 -21.75 10.86 -4.95
N GLN A 113 -21.13 11.13 -6.12
CA GLN A 113 -21.79 11.42 -7.39
C GLN A 113 -21.73 10.22 -8.35
N ASN A 114 -22.04 9.03 -7.84
CA ASN A 114 -21.89 7.77 -8.56
C ASN A 114 -22.58 7.74 -9.93
N LYS A 115 -23.69 8.45 -10.10
CA LYS A 115 -24.42 8.48 -11.38
C LYS A 115 -23.62 9.17 -12.50
N ILE A 116 -22.86 10.23 -12.19
CA ILE A 116 -22.07 10.98 -13.18
C ILE A 116 -20.92 10.12 -13.69
N LEU A 117 -20.28 9.36 -12.79
CA LEU A 117 -19.11 8.53 -13.09
C LEU A 117 -19.46 7.07 -13.44
N ALA A 118 -20.75 6.68 -13.46
CA ALA A 118 -21.16 5.28 -13.58
C ALA A 118 -20.56 4.56 -14.81
N GLN A 119 -20.58 5.20 -15.97
CA GLN A 119 -20.02 4.61 -17.21
C GLN A 119 -18.51 4.46 -17.11
N LEU A 120 -17.82 5.44 -16.52
CA LEU A 120 -16.39 5.36 -16.30
C LEU A 120 -16.05 4.25 -15.29
N ALA A 121 -16.79 4.15 -14.19
CA ALA A 121 -16.57 3.11 -13.19
C ALA A 121 -16.72 1.70 -13.79
N GLU A 122 -17.77 1.46 -14.57
CA GLU A 122 -17.96 0.18 -15.28
C GLU A 122 -16.81 -0.11 -16.28
N LYS A 123 -16.33 0.92 -16.99
CA LYS A 123 -15.19 0.77 -17.90
C LYS A 123 -13.91 0.43 -17.14
N ILE A 124 -13.63 1.14 -16.05
CA ILE A 124 -12.41 0.94 -15.25
C ILE A 124 -12.42 -0.44 -14.60
N GLU A 125 -13.56 -0.88 -14.06
CA GLU A 125 -13.71 -2.23 -13.50
C GLU A 125 -13.33 -3.30 -14.52
N LYS A 126 -13.85 -3.20 -15.76
CA LYS A 126 -13.53 -4.15 -16.84
C LYS A 126 -12.05 -4.09 -17.23
N VAL A 127 -11.49 -2.89 -17.39
CA VAL A 127 -10.09 -2.70 -17.77
C VAL A 127 -9.16 -3.27 -16.68
N TYR A 128 -9.43 -2.96 -15.41
CA TYR A 128 -8.60 -3.43 -14.32
C TYR A 128 -8.74 -4.95 -14.10
N SER A 129 -9.95 -5.47 -13.96
CA SER A 129 -10.17 -6.88 -13.61
C SER A 129 -9.85 -7.83 -14.77
N ASN A 130 -10.29 -7.52 -16.00
CA ASN A 130 -10.16 -8.44 -17.13
C ASN A 130 -8.88 -8.18 -17.95
N ASP A 131 -8.64 -6.92 -18.34
CA ASP A 131 -7.56 -6.63 -19.27
C ASP A 131 -6.20 -6.58 -18.54
N TRP A 132 -6.18 -6.13 -17.27
CA TRP A 132 -4.99 -6.09 -16.45
C TRP A 132 -4.86 -7.33 -15.54
N LEU A 133 -5.65 -7.42 -14.47
CA LEU A 133 -5.43 -8.39 -13.40
C LEU A 133 -5.46 -9.84 -13.88
N LEU A 134 -6.46 -10.22 -14.65
CA LEU A 134 -6.57 -11.58 -15.20
C LEU A 134 -5.43 -11.88 -16.19
N SER A 135 -5.15 -10.96 -17.12
CA SER A 135 -4.06 -11.11 -18.09
C SER A 135 -2.69 -11.19 -17.41
N TYR A 136 -2.43 -10.31 -16.44
CA TYR A 136 -1.20 -10.28 -15.65
C TYR A 136 -1.03 -11.56 -14.83
N SER A 137 -2.07 -12.01 -14.12
CA SER A 137 -2.05 -13.24 -13.31
C SER A 137 -1.75 -14.47 -14.13
N ASN A 138 -2.33 -14.60 -15.34
CA ASN A 138 -2.05 -15.73 -16.22
C ASN A 138 -0.57 -15.76 -16.69
N LYS A 139 -0.02 -14.61 -17.02
CA LYS A 139 1.40 -14.51 -17.41
C LYS A 139 2.33 -14.78 -16.23
N TRP A 140 1.98 -14.26 -15.06
CA TRP A 140 2.71 -14.50 -13.83
C TRP A 140 2.69 -15.97 -13.44
N GLN A 141 1.54 -16.64 -13.55
CA GLN A 141 1.41 -18.08 -13.31
C GLN A 141 2.38 -18.89 -14.20
N SER A 142 2.51 -18.52 -15.46
CA SER A 142 3.44 -19.22 -16.36
C SER A 142 4.91 -19.08 -15.93
N VAL A 143 5.28 -17.97 -15.32
CA VAL A 143 6.62 -17.77 -14.76
C VAL A 143 6.81 -18.61 -13.48
N ILE A 144 5.79 -18.63 -12.62
CA ILE A 144 5.82 -19.39 -11.35
C ILE A 144 5.90 -20.90 -11.61
N ASP A 145 5.19 -21.41 -12.61
CA ASP A 145 5.17 -22.85 -12.96
C ASP A 145 6.55 -23.38 -13.33
N HIS A 146 7.48 -22.51 -13.73
CA HIS A 146 8.87 -22.88 -14.03
C HIS A 146 9.80 -22.83 -12.81
N LEU A 147 9.30 -22.38 -11.65
CA LEU A 147 10.08 -22.36 -10.43
C LEU A 147 10.10 -23.76 -9.78
N SER A 148 11.26 -24.33 -9.60
CA SER A 148 11.42 -25.58 -8.84
C SER A 148 11.24 -25.40 -7.32
N ILE A 149 11.57 -24.20 -6.82
CA ILE A 149 11.50 -23.82 -5.41
C ILE A 149 11.05 -22.37 -5.32
N TRP A 150 10.17 -22.04 -4.38
CA TRP A 150 9.83 -20.65 -4.09
C TRP A 150 11.07 -19.87 -3.62
N PRO A 151 11.30 -18.61 -4.05
CA PRO A 151 12.58 -17.89 -3.86
C PRO A 151 12.81 -17.42 -2.41
N ASN A 152 12.80 -18.32 -1.45
CA ASN A 152 13.13 -18.03 -0.07
C ASN A 152 14.62 -17.68 0.15
N GLU A 153 15.48 -18.01 -0.81
CA GLU A 153 16.92 -17.73 -0.74
C GLU A 153 17.29 -16.30 -1.16
N PHE A 154 16.39 -15.58 -1.79
CA PHE A 154 16.65 -14.20 -2.21
C PHE A 154 16.80 -13.26 -1.02
N ARG A 155 17.65 -12.26 -1.16
CA ARG A 155 17.82 -11.21 -0.14
C ARG A 155 16.50 -10.48 0.15
N THR A 156 15.62 -10.35 -0.85
CA THR A 156 14.30 -9.75 -0.76
C THR A 156 13.22 -10.70 -0.23
N SER A 157 13.56 -11.94 0.12
CA SER A 157 12.61 -12.84 0.77
C SER A 157 12.22 -12.33 2.15
N GLN A 158 10.95 -12.40 2.46
CA GLN A 158 10.39 -12.02 3.76
C GLN A 158 11.03 -12.81 4.93
N GLN A 159 11.38 -14.07 4.73
CA GLN A 159 12.07 -14.88 5.74
C GLN A 159 13.48 -14.36 6.08
N LYS A 160 14.08 -13.56 5.21
CA LYS A 160 15.39 -12.94 5.44
C LYS A 160 15.28 -11.54 6.07
N PHE A 161 14.06 -11.05 6.32
CA PHE A 161 13.80 -9.69 6.77
C PHE A 161 14.62 -9.30 8.00
N PHE A 162 14.56 -10.08 9.06
CA PHE A 162 15.26 -9.74 10.30
C PHE A 162 16.78 -9.62 10.08
N ASN A 163 17.39 -10.60 9.45
CA ASN A 163 18.82 -10.63 9.23
C ASN A 163 19.31 -9.55 8.24
N THR A 164 18.47 -9.23 7.24
CA THR A 164 18.84 -8.27 6.18
C THR A 164 18.62 -6.83 6.62
N TYR A 165 17.53 -6.53 7.30
CA TYR A 165 17.10 -5.16 7.54
C TYR A 165 17.15 -4.74 9.02
N VAL A 166 16.89 -5.65 9.97
CA VAL A 166 16.85 -5.33 11.40
C VAL A 166 18.21 -5.47 12.06
N LYS A 167 18.83 -6.63 11.87
CA LYS A 167 20.12 -6.96 12.51
C LYS A 167 21.24 -5.91 12.29
N PRO A 168 21.40 -5.32 11.09
CA PRO A 168 22.45 -4.32 10.87
C PRO A 168 22.33 -3.06 11.75
N TYR A 169 21.14 -2.67 12.19
CA TYR A 169 20.96 -1.58 13.15
C TYR A 169 21.38 -2.00 14.54
N LEU A 170 20.97 -3.19 14.96
CA LEU A 170 21.32 -3.74 16.28
C LEU A 170 22.82 -3.95 16.43
N ASP A 171 23.48 -4.48 15.41
CA ASP A 171 24.94 -4.68 15.38
C ASP A 171 25.72 -3.35 15.50
N LYS A 172 25.12 -2.22 15.11
CA LYS A 172 25.68 -0.87 15.29
C LYS A 172 25.26 -0.23 16.61
N GLY A 173 24.54 -0.94 17.47
CA GLY A 173 24.00 -0.39 18.74
C GLY A 173 22.94 0.69 18.53
N GLN A 174 22.27 0.71 17.38
CA GLN A 174 21.24 1.68 17.05
C GLN A 174 19.87 1.14 17.42
N ARG A 175 19.05 1.99 18.08
CA ARG A 175 17.63 1.65 18.33
C ARG A 175 16.86 1.64 17.02
N LEU A 176 15.97 0.66 16.90
CA LEU A 176 15.12 0.48 15.74
C LEU A 176 13.66 0.23 16.14
N PHE A 177 12.75 0.89 15.42
CA PHE A 177 11.32 0.61 15.44
C PHE A 177 10.95 -0.12 14.15
N VAL A 178 10.27 -1.25 14.27
CA VAL A 178 9.72 -1.99 13.14
C VAL A 178 8.21 -1.91 13.22
N ILE A 179 7.60 -1.20 12.31
CA ILE A 179 6.15 -1.03 12.21
C ILE A 179 5.65 -2.05 11.20
N ILE A 180 4.76 -2.93 11.63
CA ILE A 180 4.14 -3.94 10.77
C ILE A 180 2.67 -3.57 10.61
N SER A 181 2.32 -3.10 9.42
CA SER A 181 0.95 -2.82 9.03
C SER A 181 0.42 -4.04 8.26
N ASP A 182 -0.59 -4.69 8.81
CA ASP A 182 -1.19 -5.91 8.27
C ASP A 182 -1.87 -5.64 6.94
N ALA A 183 -1.57 -6.47 5.94
CA ALA A 183 -2.04 -6.34 4.55
C ALA A 183 -1.63 -5.05 3.83
N PHE A 184 -0.55 -4.38 4.25
CA PHE A 184 -0.07 -3.13 3.65
C PHE A 184 0.70 -3.40 2.37
N ARG A 185 0.08 -3.19 1.22
CA ARG A 185 0.62 -3.49 -0.11
C ARG A 185 1.84 -2.64 -0.47
N TYR A 186 2.63 -3.14 -1.42
CA TYR A 186 3.81 -2.43 -1.93
C TYR A 186 3.47 -1.03 -2.47
N GLU A 187 2.40 -0.88 -3.27
CA GLU A 187 1.99 0.41 -3.82
C GLU A 187 1.60 1.43 -2.72
N CYS A 188 1.04 0.97 -1.61
CA CYS A 188 0.76 1.80 -0.44
C CYS A 188 2.07 2.27 0.22
N GLY A 189 3.07 1.39 0.29
CA GLY A 189 4.41 1.72 0.78
C GLY A 189 5.10 2.77 -0.09
N VAL A 190 4.95 2.68 -1.42
CA VAL A 190 5.47 3.71 -2.34
C VAL A 190 4.79 5.05 -2.10
N GLU A 191 3.46 5.06 -1.94
CA GLU A 191 2.74 6.30 -1.65
C GLU A 191 3.18 6.90 -0.31
N LEU A 192 3.30 6.08 0.75
CA LEU A 192 3.80 6.54 2.04
C LEU A 192 5.21 7.17 1.91
N SER A 193 6.11 6.52 1.17
CA SER A 193 7.46 7.03 0.94
C SER A 193 7.43 8.37 0.19
N ARG A 194 6.58 8.53 -0.82
CA ARG A 194 6.40 9.80 -1.54
C ARG A 194 5.86 10.90 -0.62
N ARG A 195 4.88 10.59 0.24
CA ARG A 195 4.35 11.53 1.25
C ARG A 195 5.43 11.95 2.26
N LEU A 196 6.26 11.03 2.71
CA LEU A 196 7.37 11.32 3.63
C LEU A 196 8.46 12.18 3.01
N GLN A 197 8.78 11.97 1.73
CA GLN A 197 9.75 12.80 1.01
C GLN A 197 9.28 14.25 0.84
N SER A 198 7.97 14.51 0.84
CA SER A 198 7.45 15.88 0.85
C SER A 198 7.58 16.57 2.21
N GLU A 199 7.81 15.81 3.27
CA GLU A 199 8.06 16.31 4.63
C GLU A 199 9.58 16.45 4.84
N ASN A 200 10.12 17.65 4.83
CA ASN A 200 11.57 17.95 4.97
C ASN A 200 12.25 17.36 6.23
N ARG A 201 11.52 16.63 7.05
CA ARG A 201 11.96 16.04 8.32
C ARG A 201 12.46 14.61 8.18
N TYR A 202 12.04 13.89 7.15
CA TYR A 202 12.30 12.47 6.99
C TYR A 202 13.12 12.18 5.75
N GLU A 203 14.06 11.25 5.89
CA GLU A 203 14.73 10.60 4.77
C GLU A 203 14.14 9.20 4.64
N SER A 204 13.61 8.87 3.47
CA SER A 204 12.96 7.59 3.23
C SER A 204 13.49 6.91 1.97
N SER A 205 13.56 5.59 2.03
CA SER A 205 13.81 4.71 0.88
C SER A 205 12.83 3.55 0.90
N ILE A 206 12.50 3.00 -0.26
CA ILE A 206 11.62 1.85 -0.38
C ILE A 206 12.33 0.69 -1.06
N GLN A 207 12.00 -0.52 -0.61
CA GLN A 207 12.40 -1.78 -1.23
C GLN A 207 11.23 -2.75 -1.15
N HIS A 208 11.14 -3.67 -2.12
CA HIS A 208 10.13 -4.71 -2.08
C HIS A 208 10.61 -5.92 -1.27
N LEU A 209 9.67 -6.64 -0.68
CA LEU A 209 9.85 -7.98 -0.14
C LEU A 209 8.97 -8.97 -0.89
N VAL A 210 9.50 -10.15 -1.14
CA VAL A 210 8.73 -11.28 -1.66
C VAL A 210 8.17 -12.06 -0.48
N SER A 211 6.85 -12.10 -0.37
CA SER A 211 6.15 -12.79 0.72
C SER A 211 6.33 -14.32 0.63
N CYS A 212 6.14 -14.98 1.76
CA CYS A 212 6.09 -16.43 1.82
C CYS A 212 4.82 -16.98 1.16
N LEU A 213 4.86 -18.23 0.73
CA LEU A 213 3.68 -18.99 0.33
C LEU A 213 3.41 -20.15 1.30
N PRO A 214 2.13 -20.39 1.63
CA PRO A 214 0.95 -19.60 1.30
C PRO A 214 1.01 -18.22 1.96
N SER A 215 0.48 -17.18 1.27
CA SER A 215 0.48 -15.81 1.76
C SER A 215 -0.70 -15.61 2.71
N TYR A 216 -0.43 -15.60 4.02
CA TYR A 216 -1.42 -15.36 5.08
C TYR A 216 -0.75 -14.81 6.34
N THR A 217 -1.53 -14.15 7.18
CA THR A 217 -1.08 -13.36 8.34
C THR A 217 -0.13 -14.13 9.25
N GLN A 218 -0.45 -15.38 9.65
CA GLN A 218 0.36 -16.10 10.65
C GLN A 218 1.77 -16.39 10.11
N LEU A 219 1.90 -16.82 8.86
CA LEU A 219 3.21 -17.12 8.25
C LEU A 219 3.98 -15.82 7.98
N GLY A 220 3.32 -14.80 7.45
CA GLY A 220 3.94 -13.50 7.20
C GLY A 220 4.50 -12.87 8.46
N MET A 221 3.69 -12.82 9.53
CA MET A 221 4.10 -12.29 10.83
C MET A 221 5.27 -13.07 11.44
N ALA A 222 5.25 -14.42 11.35
CA ALA A 222 6.34 -15.25 11.83
C ALA A 222 7.64 -15.04 11.04
N SER A 223 7.53 -14.87 9.72
CA SER A 223 8.66 -14.65 8.82
C SER A 223 9.41 -13.33 9.07
N LEU A 224 8.76 -12.34 9.66
CA LEU A 224 9.38 -11.07 10.04
C LEU A 224 10.13 -11.13 11.39
N LEU A 225 9.99 -12.22 12.16
CA LEU A 225 10.67 -12.41 13.43
C LEU A 225 12.09 -13.00 13.24
N PRO A 226 12.99 -12.82 14.22
CA PRO A 226 14.27 -13.52 14.21
C PRO A 226 14.07 -15.04 14.40
N HIS A 227 14.50 -15.84 13.41
CA HIS A 227 14.35 -17.29 13.40
C HIS A 227 15.48 -17.98 12.65
N LYS A 228 15.67 -19.25 12.94
CA LYS A 228 16.47 -20.19 12.17
C LYS A 228 15.57 -21.08 11.31
N GLU A 229 14.44 -21.51 11.89
CA GLU A 229 13.47 -22.40 11.27
C GLU A 229 12.05 -21.95 11.54
N LEU A 230 11.20 -22.07 10.51
CA LEU A 230 9.74 -21.91 10.61
C LEU A 230 9.09 -23.27 10.34
N SER A 231 8.14 -23.66 11.18
CA SER A 231 7.35 -24.88 10.97
C SER A 231 5.88 -24.64 11.27
N ILE A 232 5.02 -25.42 10.61
CA ILE A 232 3.57 -25.36 10.83
C ILE A 232 3.23 -26.35 11.93
N GLN A 233 2.47 -25.93 12.93
CA GLN A 233 1.98 -26.82 13.97
C GLN A 233 0.93 -27.76 13.38
N GLU A 234 1.04 -29.06 13.67
CA GLU A 234 0.08 -30.06 13.18
C GLU A 234 -1.37 -29.68 13.52
N LYS A 235 -2.25 -29.81 12.53
CA LYS A 235 -3.71 -29.51 12.63
C LYS A 235 -4.06 -28.10 13.11
N SER A 236 -3.18 -27.14 12.87
CA SER A 236 -3.35 -25.74 13.23
C SER A 236 -2.78 -24.85 12.12
N ASP A 237 -3.21 -23.61 12.07
CA ASP A 237 -2.63 -22.52 11.25
C ASP A 237 -1.47 -21.81 11.97
N THR A 238 -1.15 -22.23 13.19
CA THR A 238 -0.11 -21.64 14.02
C THR A 238 1.28 -21.95 13.46
N ILE A 239 2.09 -20.91 13.30
CA ILE A 239 3.50 -21.04 12.92
C ILE A 239 4.37 -21.08 14.17
N LEU A 240 5.26 -22.06 14.19
CA LEU A 240 6.30 -22.19 15.21
C LEU A 240 7.58 -21.54 14.68
N VAL A 241 8.15 -20.68 15.49
CA VAL A 241 9.45 -20.01 15.29
C VAL A 241 10.45 -20.72 16.21
N ASP A 242 11.38 -21.49 15.64
CA ASP A 242 12.34 -22.31 16.40
C ASP A 242 11.63 -23.18 17.46
N GLY A 243 10.48 -23.77 17.09
CA GLY A 243 9.68 -24.64 17.97
C GLY A 243 8.74 -23.90 18.93
N VAL A 244 8.72 -22.56 18.96
CA VAL A 244 7.88 -21.75 19.85
C VAL A 244 6.75 -21.09 19.03
N SER A 245 5.51 -21.15 19.54
CA SER A 245 4.36 -20.52 18.90
C SER A 245 4.55 -19.00 18.75
N SER A 246 4.29 -18.49 17.55
CA SER A 246 4.30 -17.04 17.22
C SER A 246 2.91 -16.39 17.29
N SER A 247 1.90 -17.13 17.77
CA SER A 247 0.53 -16.64 17.80
C SER A 247 0.34 -15.56 18.87
N GLY A 248 -0.08 -14.38 18.43
CA GLY A 248 -0.40 -13.24 19.28
C GLY A 248 0.81 -12.42 19.72
N LEU A 249 0.50 -11.20 20.17
CA LEU A 249 1.50 -10.16 20.50
C LEU A 249 2.52 -10.61 21.56
N GLN A 250 2.06 -11.26 22.62
CA GLN A 250 2.94 -11.69 23.72
C GLN A 250 3.92 -12.79 23.30
N ALA A 251 3.48 -13.73 22.45
CA ALA A 251 4.35 -14.77 21.92
C ALA A 251 5.44 -14.15 21.03
N ARG A 252 5.08 -13.24 20.16
CA ARG A 252 6.03 -12.51 19.32
C ARG A 252 7.02 -11.68 20.13
N ALA A 253 6.56 -10.99 21.18
CA ALA A 253 7.44 -10.25 22.09
C ALA A 253 8.47 -11.17 22.78
N LYS A 254 8.07 -12.37 23.22
CA LYS A 254 8.98 -13.36 23.82
C LYS A 254 10.02 -13.86 22.81
N ILE A 255 9.61 -14.15 21.58
CA ILE A 255 10.51 -14.57 20.51
C ILE A 255 11.54 -13.48 20.20
N LEU A 256 11.09 -12.22 20.07
CA LEU A 256 11.96 -11.07 19.88
C LEU A 256 12.99 -10.95 21.01
N ALA A 257 12.55 -11.01 22.25
CA ALA A 257 13.43 -10.93 23.41
C ALA A 257 14.46 -12.06 23.49
N ALA A 258 14.06 -13.27 23.08
CA ALA A 258 14.93 -14.47 23.12
C ALA A 258 15.92 -14.52 21.94
N ASN A 259 15.48 -14.16 20.71
CA ASN A 259 16.21 -14.47 19.48
C ASN A 259 16.86 -13.25 18.82
N SER A 260 16.51 -12.01 19.20
CA SER A 260 17.06 -10.81 18.54
C SER A 260 18.49 -10.48 18.95
N GLY A 261 18.95 -10.95 20.10
CA GLY A 261 20.24 -10.55 20.69
C GLY A 261 20.23 -9.13 21.27
N ALA A 262 19.07 -8.53 21.45
CA ALA A 262 18.90 -7.14 21.96
C ALA A 262 17.74 -7.09 22.98
N ARG A 263 17.63 -5.98 23.71
CA ARG A 263 16.43 -5.73 24.54
C ARG A 263 15.27 -5.40 23.61
N ALA A 264 14.42 -6.38 23.35
CA ALA A 264 13.37 -6.28 22.37
C ALA A 264 11.97 -6.52 22.96
N THR A 265 10.96 -5.88 22.34
CA THR A 265 9.55 -6.04 22.72
C THR A 265 8.63 -5.87 21.52
N ALA A 266 7.35 -6.13 21.73
CA ALA A 266 6.28 -5.88 20.79
C ALA A 266 5.11 -5.16 21.48
N VAL A 267 4.45 -4.25 20.76
CA VAL A 267 3.30 -3.48 21.23
C VAL A 267 2.30 -3.26 20.11
N ASN A 268 1.01 -3.14 20.42
CA ASN A 268 0.01 -2.68 19.46
C ASN A 268 0.16 -1.19 19.20
N ALA A 269 -0.08 -0.76 17.97
CA ALA A 269 0.06 0.63 17.57
C ALA A 269 -0.89 1.55 18.34
N GLU A 270 -2.13 1.12 18.59
CA GLU A 270 -3.10 1.88 19.37
C GLU A 270 -2.65 2.11 20.82
N ASP A 271 -2.05 1.10 21.44
CA ASP A 271 -1.54 1.24 22.82
C ASP A 271 -0.30 2.12 22.87
N PHE A 272 0.58 2.01 21.87
CA PHE A 272 1.73 2.90 21.73
C PHE A 272 1.30 4.37 21.53
N MET A 273 0.26 4.59 20.71
CA MET A 273 -0.28 5.94 20.47
C MET A 273 -0.92 6.58 21.71
N LYS A 274 -1.43 5.80 22.66
CA LYS A 274 -1.99 6.32 23.94
C LYS A 274 -0.92 6.80 24.91
N MET A 275 0.32 6.30 24.83
CA MET A 275 1.39 6.69 25.76
C MET A 275 1.71 8.18 25.66
N ASN A 276 1.92 8.84 26.78
CA ASN A 276 2.38 10.23 26.79
C ASN A 276 3.83 10.34 26.28
N SER A 277 4.05 11.10 25.19
CA SER A 277 5.37 11.19 24.54
C SER A 277 6.47 11.81 25.42
N ALA A 278 6.12 12.66 26.38
CA ALA A 278 7.09 13.35 27.22
C ALA A 278 7.52 12.53 28.46
N THR A 279 6.70 11.57 28.88
CA THR A 279 6.89 10.80 30.13
C THR A 279 6.90 9.30 29.87
N GLU A 280 5.75 8.64 30.00
CA GLU A 280 5.56 7.20 29.88
C GLU A 280 6.17 6.60 28.60
N GLY A 281 5.92 7.23 27.45
CA GLY A 281 6.42 6.75 26.17
C GLY A 281 7.95 6.82 26.07
N ARG A 282 8.56 7.89 26.56
CA ARG A 282 10.04 7.96 26.62
C ARG A 282 10.63 6.92 27.54
N ASP A 283 10.02 6.68 28.69
CA ASP A 283 10.49 5.69 29.63
C ASP A 283 10.31 4.28 29.09
N PHE A 284 9.22 4.01 28.35
CA PHE A 284 9.03 2.77 27.61
C PHE A 284 10.12 2.57 26.56
N VAL A 285 10.34 3.55 25.68
CA VAL A 285 11.31 3.47 24.59
C VAL A 285 12.75 3.27 25.09
N LYS A 286 13.13 3.86 26.22
CA LYS A 286 14.48 3.71 26.81
C LYS A 286 14.81 2.29 27.25
N GLN A 287 13.79 1.47 27.52
CA GLN A 287 13.99 0.10 28.00
C GLN A 287 14.44 -0.86 26.90
N TYR A 288 14.19 -0.51 25.61
CA TYR A 288 14.37 -1.40 24.49
C TYR A 288 15.28 -0.82 23.42
N ASP A 289 15.98 -1.70 22.74
CA ASP A 289 16.81 -1.41 21.57
C ASP A 289 16.04 -1.74 20.28
N LEU A 290 15.07 -2.66 20.35
CA LEU A 290 14.19 -3.06 19.25
C LEU A 290 12.73 -3.08 19.71
N ILE A 291 11.88 -2.36 18.99
CA ILE A 291 10.45 -2.30 19.28
C ILE A 291 9.66 -2.65 18.00
N TYR A 292 8.92 -3.75 18.01
CA TYR A 292 7.97 -4.08 16.97
C TYR A 292 6.61 -3.48 17.33
N ILE A 293 6.00 -2.76 16.37
CA ILE A 293 4.70 -2.11 16.53
C ILE A 293 3.75 -2.71 15.48
N TYR A 294 2.70 -3.38 15.94
CA TYR A 294 1.73 -4.06 15.09
C TYR A 294 0.46 -3.22 14.93
N HIS A 295 0.01 -3.05 13.69
CA HIS A 295 -1.25 -2.39 13.36
C HIS A 295 -2.04 -3.22 12.35
N ASN A 296 -3.35 -3.39 12.60
CA ASN A 296 -4.24 -4.19 11.76
C ASN A 296 -5.51 -3.41 11.42
N ARG A 297 -5.39 -2.42 10.54
CA ARG A 297 -6.56 -1.66 10.08
C ARG A 297 -7.07 -2.19 8.74
N ILE A 298 -6.16 -2.38 7.78
CA ILE A 298 -6.51 -2.75 6.41
C ILE A 298 -7.10 -4.16 6.39
N ASP A 299 -6.35 -5.14 6.92
CA ASP A 299 -6.75 -6.54 6.96
C ASP A 299 -8.09 -6.72 7.70
N LYS A 300 -8.22 -6.15 8.89
CA LYS A 300 -9.48 -6.19 9.65
C LYS A 300 -10.67 -5.60 8.89
N THR A 301 -10.46 -4.58 8.05
CA THR A 301 -11.52 -3.98 7.24
C THR A 301 -11.87 -4.86 6.05
N GLY A 302 -10.88 -5.50 5.42
CA GLY A 302 -11.05 -6.40 4.29
C GLY A 302 -11.67 -7.75 4.65
N ASP A 303 -11.37 -8.29 5.82
CA ASP A 303 -11.89 -9.58 6.29
C ASP A 303 -13.36 -9.55 6.72
N ASP A 304 -13.88 -8.39 7.09
CA ASP A 304 -15.27 -8.22 7.47
C ASP A 304 -16.13 -7.94 6.24
N LYS A 305 -16.99 -8.90 5.88
CA LYS A 305 -17.92 -8.80 4.74
C LYS A 305 -18.78 -7.54 4.73
N THR A 306 -19.01 -6.92 5.89
CA THR A 306 -19.78 -5.69 6.00
C THR A 306 -18.95 -4.43 5.71
N SER A 307 -17.63 -4.52 5.77
CA SER A 307 -16.68 -3.43 5.56
C SER A 307 -15.70 -3.66 4.40
N GLU A 308 -15.72 -4.83 3.75
CA GLU A 308 -14.80 -5.18 2.65
C GLU A 308 -14.76 -4.09 1.56
N GLU A 309 -15.93 -3.55 1.18
CA GLU A 309 -16.01 -2.44 0.23
C GLU A 309 -15.27 -1.19 0.70
N ARG A 310 -14.98 -1.04 2.00
CA ARG A 310 -14.32 0.12 2.59
C ARG A 310 -12.80 -0.03 2.72
N VAL A 311 -12.22 -1.10 2.20
CA VAL A 311 -10.78 -1.34 2.27
C VAL A 311 -9.96 -0.20 1.64
N PHE A 312 -10.48 0.44 0.61
CA PHE A 312 -9.83 1.59 -0.04
C PHE A 312 -9.76 2.82 0.86
N GLU A 313 -10.82 3.07 1.66
CA GLU A 313 -10.83 4.11 2.69
C GLU A 313 -9.86 3.76 3.83
N ALA A 314 -9.85 2.47 4.24
CA ALA A 314 -8.95 2.00 5.28
C ALA A 314 -7.47 2.21 4.94
N VAL A 315 -7.09 2.09 3.66
CA VAL A 315 -5.72 2.37 3.21
C VAL A 315 -5.38 3.85 3.37
N GLU A 316 -6.27 4.77 2.99
CA GLU A 316 -6.01 6.21 3.16
C GLU A 316 -5.88 6.58 4.65
N ASP A 317 -6.76 6.03 5.50
CA ASP A 317 -6.67 6.22 6.95
C ASP A 317 -5.38 5.62 7.53
N GLU A 318 -4.94 4.48 7.00
CA GLU A 318 -3.68 3.83 7.43
C GLU A 318 -2.47 4.69 7.09
N LEU A 319 -2.43 5.26 5.88
CA LEU A 319 -1.34 6.14 5.46
C LEU A 319 -1.21 7.36 6.39
N LEU A 320 -2.34 7.97 6.77
CA LEU A 320 -2.36 9.09 7.73
C LEU A 320 -1.93 8.64 9.13
N PHE A 321 -2.43 7.50 9.58
CA PHE A 321 -2.09 6.94 10.88
C PHE A 321 -0.59 6.61 10.98
N LEU A 322 0.00 6.00 9.96
CA LEU A 322 1.43 5.68 9.94
C LEU A 322 2.29 6.96 10.00
N MET A 323 1.92 8.02 9.31
CA MET A 323 2.60 9.31 9.42
C MET A 323 2.53 9.87 10.84
N ASP A 324 1.38 9.78 11.50
CA ASP A 324 1.23 10.24 12.89
C ASP A 324 1.99 9.35 13.88
N LEU A 325 2.01 8.05 13.67
CA LEU A 325 2.81 7.10 14.46
C LEU A 325 4.31 7.41 14.34
N MET A 326 4.80 7.71 13.14
CA MET A 326 6.19 8.10 12.92
C MET A 326 6.53 9.42 13.64
N LYS A 327 5.64 10.42 13.58
CA LYS A 327 5.78 11.66 14.36
C LYS A 327 5.83 11.38 15.87
N LYS A 328 4.99 10.47 16.33
CA LYS A 328 4.95 10.02 17.74
C LYS A 328 6.28 9.39 18.17
N ILE A 329 6.81 8.46 17.36
CA ILE A 329 8.11 7.81 17.59
C ILE A 329 9.23 8.86 17.64
N ALA A 330 9.27 9.78 16.67
CA ALA A 330 10.27 10.85 16.64
C ALA A 330 10.22 11.76 17.88
N ASN A 331 9.01 12.06 18.40
CA ASN A 331 8.83 12.83 19.63
C ASN A 331 9.31 12.08 20.89
N MET A 332 9.46 10.76 20.82
CA MET A 332 10.05 9.92 21.86
C MET A 332 11.56 9.64 21.64
N ASN A 333 12.22 10.39 20.75
CA ASN A 333 13.63 10.22 20.34
C ASN A 333 13.91 8.92 19.57
N GLY A 334 12.93 8.43 18.81
CA GLY A 334 13.11 7.36 17.83
C GLY A 334 13.60 7.93 16.49
N ASN A 335 14.75 7.46 16.00
CA ASN A 335 15.36 8.01 14.79
C ASN A 335 15.33 7.02 13.61
N ASN A 336 15.35 5.72 13.88
CA ASN A 336 15.35 4.70 12.84
C ASN A 336 14.04 3.93 12.87
N MET A 337 13.38 3.85 11.73
CA MET A 337 12.08 3.18 11.57
C MET A 337 12.11 2.34 10.30
N ILE A 338 11.55 1.15 10.35
CA ILE A 338 11.25 0.32 9.19
C ILE A 338 9.74 0.10 9.22
N ILE A 339 9.07 0.33 8.10
CA ILE A 339 7.67 0.00 7.91
C ILE A 339 7.60 -1.15 6.94
N THR A 340 6.89 -2.21 7.30
CA THR A 340 6.75 -3.42 6.48
C THR A 340 5.36 -4.02 6.62
N SER A 341 5.08 -5.06 5.85
CA SER A 341 3.85 -5.83 5.90
C SER A 341 4.14 -7.32 5.99
N ASP A 342 3.20 -8.06 6.51
CA ASP A 342 3.22 -9.52 6.56
C ASP A 342 2.75 -10.15 5.24
N HIS A 343 1.76 -9.58 4.58
CA HIS A 343 1.28 -9.95 3.24
C HIS A 343 0.62 -8.77 2.53
N GLY A 344 0.24 -8.96 1.28
CA GLY A 344 -0.64 -8.09 0.53
C GLY A 344 -1.97 -8.79 0.20
N PHE A 345 -2.80 -8.16 -0.59
CA PHE A 345 -4.05 -8.72 -1.10
C PHE A 345 -4.30 -8.22 -2.53
N GLN A 346 -5.26 -8.81 -3.23
CA GLN A 346 -5.69 -8.35 -4.54
C GLN A 346 -6.96 -7.51 -4.39
N TYR A 347 -7.03 -6.43 -5.16
CA TYR A 347 -8.27 -5.67 -5.31
C TYR A 347 -9.21 -6.45 -6.24
N GLN A 348 -10.44 -6.68 -5.80
CA GLN A 348 -11.49 -7.36 -6.57
C GLN A 348 -12.79 -6.57 -6.52
#